data_b1d514ab402552425e75d431be3df034
#
_entry.id   b1d514ab402552425e75d431be3df034
#
_cell.length_a   1.000
_cell.length_b   1.000
_cell.length_c   1.000
_cell.angle_alpha   90.00
_cell.angle_beta   90.00
_cell.angle_gamma   90.00
#
_symmetry.space_group_name_H-M   'P 1'
#
loop_
_entity.id
_entity.type
_entity.pdbx_description
1 polymer ?
#
loop_
_entity_poly.entity_id
_entity_poly.type
_entity_poly.pdbx_seq_one_letter_code
_entity_poly.pdbx_strand_id
1 'polypeptide(L)'
;KKQGWLVPRQHAYWFAPVPRPGKLICIGLNYRDHAKEANLPIPEKPVIFSKFSSAVIGPGEPVVLPATSQKVDYEAELAVVIGRRAKNVKADRAYDYVLGYTAFNDVTARDFQFADKQWQRGKSCDTFAPMGQSIVTTDVIPDPHKLSIRLTLNNEIMQDSNTDQLIFGVPRLLEFISESITLEPGDVIATGTPGGVGFARNPPVFLKPGDEMEITIEGVGGLNNPVIGQ
;
A
#
# COMPACT_ATOMS: atom_id res chain seq x y z
N LYS A 1 21.71 -35.08 2.21
CA LYS A 1 20.61 -34.03 2.19
C LYS A 1 20.17 -33.85 3.64
N LYS A 2 20.44 -32.70 4.27
CA LYS A 2 19.97 -32.39 5.62
C LYS A 2 18.46 -32.14 5.53
N GLN A 3 17.66 -33.09 5.99
CA GLN A 3 16.19 -33.11 5.90
C GLN A 3 15.45 -32.05 6.76
N GLY A 4 16.16 -31.16 7.44
CA GLY A 4 15.60 -30.25 8.44
C GLY A 4 15.39 -28.78 8.00
N TRP A 5 15.59 -28.43 6.70
CA TRP A 5 15.56 -27.04 6.26
C TRP A 5 14.35 -26.64 5.40
N LEU A 6 13.47 -27.60 5.08
CA LEU A 6 12.25 -27.32 4.32
C LEU A 6 11.06 -27.34 5.28
N VAL A 7 10.44 -26.19 5.46
CA VAL A 7 9.17 -26.03 6.19
C VAL A 7 8.05 -26.00 5.13
N PRO A 8 7.01 -26.83 5.25
CA PRO A 8 5.84 -26.73 4.40
C PRO A 8 5.25 -25.30 4.48
N ARG A 9 4.85 -24.74 3.33
CA ARG A 9 4.34 -23.36 3.23
C ARG A 9 3.20 -23.10 4.22
N GLN A 10 2.32 -24.05 4.45
CA GLN A 10 1.20 -24.00 5.39
C GLN A 10 1.61 -23.90 6.87
N HIS A 11 2.89 -24.19 7.19
CA HIS A 11 3.44 -24.08 8.55
C HIS A 11 4.38 -22.88 8.69
N ALA A 12 4.54 -22.09 7.63
CA ALA A 12 5.36 -20.88 7.65
C ALA A 12 4.51 -19.68 8.09
N TYR A 13 5.00 -18.93 9.06
CA TYR A 13 4.45 -17.63 9.41
C TYR A 13 5.16 -16.55 8.57
N TRP A 14 4.37 -15.72 7.91
CA TRP A 14 4.88 -14.69 7.01
C TRP A 14 4.85 -13.33 7.68
N PHE A 15 6.01 -12.76 7.90
CA PHE A 15 6.13 -11.36 8.30
C PHE A 15 6.13 -10.46 7.07
N ALA A 16 5.83 -9.17 7.28
CA ALA A 16 6.09 -8.17 6.26
C ALA A 16 7.57 -8.17 5.87
N PRO A 17 7.92 -8.04 4.58
CA PRO A 17 9.32 -8.08 4.14
C PRO A 17 10.15 -6.89 4.65
N VAL A 18 9.48 -5.80 5.01
CA VAL A 18 10.05 -4.65 5.74
C VAL A 18 9.17 -4.38 6.97
N PRO A 19 9.36 -5.11 8.08
CA PRO A 19 8.43 -5.06 9.20
C PRO A 19 8.47 -3.72 9.97
N ARG A 20 9.55 -2.96 9.85
CA ARG A 20 9.71 -1.66 10.49
C ARG A 20 10.48 -0.71 9.58
N PRO A 21 9.85 -0.18 8.51
CA PRO A 21 10.48 0.81 7.65
C PRO A 21 10.83 2.06 8.46
N GLY A 22 11.98 2.66 8.16
CA GLY A 22 12.38 3.94 8.76
C GLY A 22 11.39 5.06 8.41
N LYS A 23 10.92 5.04 7.15
CA LYS A 23 9.83 5.88 6.66
C LYS A 23 8.84 5.02 5.88
N LEU A 24 7.56 5.17 6.17
CA LEU A 24 6.45 4.64 5.38
C LEU A 24 5.70 5.84 4.81
N ILE A 25 6.09 6.21 3.59
CA ILE A 25 5.58 7.38 2.88
C ILE A 25 4.43 6.91 1.99
N CYS A 26 3.31 7.63 2.02
CA CYS A 26 2.13 7.33 1.22
C CYS A 26 1.77 8.52 0.34
N ILE A 27 1.15 8.23 -0.81
CA ILE A 27 0.78 9.24 -1.81
C ILE A 27 -0.74 9.30 -1.95
N GLY A 28 -1.33 10.42 -1.56
CA GLY A 28 -2.77 10.67 -1.69
C GLY A 28 -3.16 11.03 -3.12
N LEU A 29 -4.35 10.53 -3.55
CA LEU A 29 -4.97 10.83 -4.85
C LEU A 29 -4.01 10.69 -6.05
N ASN A 30 -3.43 9.52 -6.22
CA ASN A 30 -2.43 9.28 -7.26
C ASN A 30 -2.90 8.39 -8.42
N TYR A 31 -4.21 8.10 -8.54
CA TYR A 31 -4.79 7.38 -9.66
C TYR A 31 -5.86 8.23 -10.37
N ARG A 32 -5.86 8.22 -11.71
CA ARG A 32 -6.82 9.00 -12.53
C ARG A 32 -8.24 8.50 -12.35
N ASP A 33 -8.45 7.18 -12.29
CA ASP A 33 -9.76 6.56 -12.05
C ASP A 33 -10.29 6.91 -10.66
N HIS A 34 -9.45 6.92 -9.62
CA HIS A 34 -9.83 7.35 -8.27
C HIS A 34 -10.18 8.85 -8.20
N ALA A 35 -9.40 9.71 -8.86
CA ALA A 35 -9.71 11.14 -8.95
C ALA A 35 -11.07 11.38 -9.61
N LYS A 36 -11.36 10.62 -10.69
CA LYS A 36 -12.65 10.67 -11.39
C LYS A 36 -13.81 10.18 -10.52
N GLU A 37 -13.64 9.05 -9.83
CA GLU A 37 -14.64 8.49 -8.90
C GLU A 37 -15.00 9.48 -7.79
N ALA A 38 -13.98 10.09 -7.17
CA ALA A 38 -14.14 11.07 -6.09
C ALA A 38 -14.59 12.46 -6.58
N ASN A 39 -14.70 12.67 -7.90
CA ASN A 39 -14.98 13.97 -8.52
C ASN A 39 -14.00 15.07 -8.05
N LEU A 40 -12.73 14.72 -7.91
CA LEU A 40 -11.65 15.61 -7.50
C LEU A 40 -10.76 15.99 -8.69
N PRO A 41 -10.20 17.21 -8.71
CA PRO A 41 -9.23 17.59 -9.72
C PRO A 41 -7.95 16.77 -9.58
N ILE A 42 -7.29 16.52 -10.70
CA ILE A 42 -5.96 15.90 -10.70
C ILE A 42 -4.97 16.85 -10.02
N PRO A 43 -4.23 16.39 -8.99
CA PRO A 43 -3.29 17.23 -8.27
C PRO A 43 -2.10 17.61 -9.17
N GLU A 44 -1.59 18.81 -9.01
CA GLU A 44 -0.42 19.31 -9.76
C GLU A 44 0.90 18.73 -9.20
N LYS A 45 0.91 18.33 -7.94
CA LYS A 45 2.08 17.77 -7.22
C LYS A 45 1.64 16.59 -6.35
N PRO A 46 2.53 15.62 -6.07
CA PRO A 46 2.24 14.54 -5.15
C PRO A 46 1.84 15.05 -3.76
N VAL A 47 0.74 14.54 -3.23
CA VAL A 47 0.31 14.79 -1.85
C VAL A 47 0.93 13.72 -0.97
N ILE A 48 1.86 14.11 -0.10
CA ILE A 48 2.59 13.20 0.78
C ILE A 48 1.94 13.16 2.16
N PHE A 49 1.73 11.96 2.66
CA PHE A 49 1.45 11.68 4.07
C PHE A 49 2.25 10.45 4.51
N SER A 50 2.11 10.02 5.75
CA SER A 50 2.84 8.85 6.25
C SER A 50 1.95 7.97 7.10
N LYS A 51 2.38 6.72 7.30
CA LYS A 51 1.87 5.82 8.33
C LYS A 51 2.98 5.53 9.33
N PHE A 52 2.61 5.26 10.57
CA PHE A 52 3.60 4.79 11.55
C PHE A 52 4.02 3.36 11.23
N SER A 53 5.31 3.08 11.37
CA SER A 53 5.85 1.73 11.14
C SER A 53 5.28 0.68 12.12
N SER A 54 4.70 1.11 13.25
CA SER A 54 4.00 0.24 14.19
C SER A 54 2.69 -0.33 13.63
N ALA A 55 2.13 0.27 12.57
CA ALA A 55 0.93 -0.23 11.91
C ALA A 55 1.21 -1.39 10.93
N VAL A 56 2.48 -1.68 10.63
CA VAL A 56 2.86 -2.70 9.63
C VAL A 56 2.58 -4.10 10.16
N ILE A 57 1.89 -4.89 9.33
CA ILE A 57 1.65 -6.32 9.54
C ILE A 57 1.95 -7.10 8.25
N GLY A 58 2.16 -8.41 8.38
CA GLY A 58 2.39 -9.31 7.26
C GLY A 58 1.12 -9.97 6.72
N PRO A 59 1.28 -10.83 5.70
CA PRO A 59 0.17 -11.62 5.16
C PRO A 59 -0.40 -12.59 6.20
N GLY A 60 -1.73 -12.70 6.26
CA GLY A 60 -2.43 -13.57 7.19
C GLY A 60 -2.59 -13.00 8.59
N GLU A 61 -1.89 -11.92 8.94
CA GLU A 61 -2.12 -11.22 10.21
C GLU A 61 -3.43 -10.42 10.16
N PRO A 62 -4.23 -10.41 11.24
CA PRO A 62 -5.52 -9.74 11.22
C PRO A 62 -5.40 -8.22 11.20
N VAL A 63 -6.23 -7.57 10.39
CA VAL A 63 -6.53 -6.15 10.53
C VAL A 63 -7.52 -5.99 11.68
N VAL A 64 -7.15 -5.24 12.72
CA VAL A 64 -7.96 -5.03 13.93
C VAL A 64 -8.72 -3.73 13.82
N LEU A 65 -10.06 -3.80 13.78
CA LEU A 65 -10.91 -2.62 13.73
C LEU A 65 -10.94 -1.92 15.09
N PRO A 66 -10.57 -0.62 15.19
CA PRO A 66 -10.70 0.11 16.43
C PRO A 66 -12.16 0.20 16.88
N ALA A 67 -12.47 -0.09 18.14
CA ALA A 67 -13.83 -0.02 18.68
C ALA A 67 -14.50 1.36 18.50
N THR A 68 -13.71 2.42 18.33
CA THR A 68 -14.15 3.80 18.19
C THR A 68 -14.31 4.26 16.73
N SER A 69 -14.00 3.40 15.73
CA SER A 69 -14.22 3.69 14.31
C SER A 69 -15.32 2.80 13.74
N GLN A 70 -16.20 3.42 12.95
CA GLN A 70 -17.29 2.71 12.24
C GLN A 70 -17.10 2.76 10.71
N LYS A 71 -16.00 3.34 10.23
CA LYS A 71 -15.79 3.59 8.80
C LYS A 71 -14.38 3.20 8.36
N VAL A 72 -13.98 1.96 8.69
CA VAL A 72 -12.68 1.43 8.24
C VAL A 72 -12.82 0.94 6.81
N ASP A 73 -11.86 1.34 5.97
CA ASP A 73 -11.86 1.14 4.53
C ASP A 73 -10.52 0.54 4.07
N TYR A 74 -10.50 -0.03 2.89
CA TYR A 74 -9.36 -0.68 2.23
C TYR A 74 -8.83 0.17 1.07
N GLU A 75 -7.53 0.06 0.79
CA GLU A 75 -6.87 0.71 -0.34
C GLU A 75 -5.74 -0.17 -0.87
N ALA A 76 -5.97 -0.86 -2.01
CA ALA A 76 -4.92 -1.64 -2.67
C ALA A 76 -3.89 -0.72 -3.31
N GLU A 77 -2.62 -0.96 -3.03
CA GLU A 77 -1.51 -0.15 -3.54
C GLU A 77 -0.32 -1.01 -3.98
N LEU A 78 0.39 -0.54 -4.99
CA LEU A 78 1.76 -0.94 -5.23
C LEU A 78 2.67 -0.18 -4.25
N ALA A 79 3.54 -0.87 -3.54
CA ALA A 79 4.55 -0.24 -2.71
C ALA A 79 5.95 -0.43 -3.31
N VAL A 80 6.75 0.63 -3.26
CA VAL A 80 8.14 0.69 -3.70
C VAL A 80 9.05 0.60 -2.49
N VAL A 81 10.02 -0.30 -2.50
CA VAL A 81 11.03 -0.44 -1.44
C VAL A 81 12.34 0.17 -1.91
N ILE A 82 12.90 1.06 -1.11
CA ILE A 82 14.17 1.73 -1.39
C ILE A 82 15.34 0.78 -1.11
N GLY A 83 16.27 0.69 -2.06
CA GLY A 83 17.46 -0.17 -1.97
C GLY A 83 18.76 0.56 -1.69
N ARG A 84 18.81 1.85 -2.01
CA ARG A 84 20.00 2.70 -1.80
C ARG A 84 19.59 4.06 -1.29
N ARG A 85 20.48 4.67 -0.50
CA ARG A 85 20.28 6.05 0.00
C ARG A 85 20.09 7.02 -1.16
N ALA A 86 18.95 7.73 -1.18
CA ALA A 86 18.52 8.62 -2.25
C ALA A 86 18.29 10.05 -1.71
N LYS A 87 18.98 11.02 -2.31
CA LYS A 87 18.82 12.46 -2.04
C LYS A 87 19.06 13.23 -3.32
N ASN A 88 18.14 14.14 -3.67
CA ASN A 88 18.17 14.93 -4.91
C ASN A 88 18.29 14.05 -6.19
N VAL A 89 17.57 12.92 -6.21
CA VAL A 89 17.58 11.97 -7.33
C VAL A 89 16.77 12.55 -8.49
N LYS A 90 17.31 12.46 -9.71
CA LYS A 90 16.58 12.80 -10.92
C LYS A 90 15.72 11.62 -11.38
N ALA A 91 14.59 11.91 -12.00
CA ALA A 91 13.62 10.89 -12.42
C ALA A 91 14.22 9.80 -13.32
N ASP A 92 15.12 10.16 -14.24
CA ASP A 92 15.82 9.24 -15.13
C ASP A 92 16.78 8.26 -14.43
N ARG A 93 17.13 8.55 -13.18
CA ARG A 93 18.01 7.70 -12.35
C ARG A 93 17.26 7.03 -11.18
N ALA A 94 15.94 7.19 -11.10
CA ALA A 94 15.16 6.74 -9.95
C ALA A 94 15.29 5.24 -9.68
N TYR A 95 15.26 4.42 -10.72
CA TYR A 95 15.35 2.94 -10.59
C TYR A 95 16.68 2.44 -10.05
N ASP A 96 17.76 3.22 -10.12
CA ASP A 96 19.03 2.88 -9.48
C ASP A 96 18.93 2.79 -7.94
N TYR A 97 17.89 3.37 -7.36
CA TYR A 97 17.65 3.48 -5.92
C TYR A 97 16.53 2.56 -5.42
N VAL A 98 15.76 1.95 -6.33
CA VAL A 98 14.67 1.04 -5.99
C VAL A 98 15.21 -0.38 -5.83
N LEU A 99 14.89 -1.05 -4.71
CA LEU A 99 15.14 -2.48 -4.52
C LEU A 99 14.12 -3.31 -5.29
N GLY A 100 12.86 -2.92 -5.21
CA GLY A 100 11.75 -3.65 -5.82
C GLY A 100 10.39 -3.21 -5.32
N TYR A 101 9.41 -4.06 -5.50
CA TYR A 101 7.99 -3.78 -5.29
C TYR A 101 7.33 -4.84 -4.42
N THR A 102 6.30 -4.45 -3.68
CA THR A 102 5.45 -5.35 -2.91
C THR A 102 4.00 -4.87 -2.93
N ALA A 103 3.05 -5.76 -2.64
CA ALA A 103 1.67 -5.37 -2.43
C ALA A 103 1.50 -4.66 -1.07
N PHE A 104 0.56 -3.74 -0.99
CA PHE A 104 0.30 -2.96 0.21
C PHE A 104 -1.19 -2.65 0.34
N ASN A 105 -1.68 -2.54 1.56
CA ASN A 105 -3.04 -2.08 1.86
C ASN A 105 -2.97 -0.86 2.77
N ASP A 106 -3.36 0.31 2.26
CA ASP A 106 -3.42 1.53 3.05
C ASP A 106 -4.75 1.64 3.80
N VAL A 107 -4.98 0.70 4.75
CA VAL A 107 -6.21 0.64 5.55
C VAL A 107 -6.44 1.97 6.27
N THR A 108 -7.68 2.45 6.23
CA THR A 108 -8.03 3.82 6.63
C THR A 108 -9.29 3.87 7.48
N ALA A 109 -9.24 4.46 8.65
CA ALA A 109 -10.44 4.87 9.41
C ALA A 109 -10.92 6.23 8.86
N ARG A 110 -11.91 6.21 7.96
CA ARG A 110 -12.38 7.41 7.25
C ARG A 110 -12.99 8.45 8.17
N ASP A 111 -13.69 8.04 9.22
CA ASP A 111 -14.22 8.93 10.24
C ASP A 111 -13.11 9.70 10.96
N PHE A 112 -11.97 9.06 11.28
CA PHE A 112 -10.82 9.75 11.86
C PHE A 112 -10.13 10.63 10.82
N GLN A 113 -9.94 10.12 9.59
CA GLN A 113 -9.30 10.84 8.50
C GLN A 113 -10.02 12.17 8.17
N PHE A 114 -11.37 12.15 8.12
CA PHE A 114 -12.13 13.34 7.77
C PHE A 114 -12.39 14.28 8.95
N ALA A 115 -12.38 13.77 10.19
CA ALA A 115 -12.52 14.60 11.38
C ALA A 115 -11.25 15.38 11.72
N ASP A 116 -10.10 14.78 11.47
CA ASP A 116 -8.81 15.37 11.78
C ASP A 116 -8.33 16.22 10.58
N LYS A 117 -7.60 17.30 10.84
CA LYS A 117 -6.94 18.07 9.76
C LYS A 117 -5.76 17.33 9.15
N GLN A 118 -5.19 16.39 9.88
CA GLN A 118 -4.07 15.54 9.51
C GLN A 118 -4.56 14.09 9.41
N TRP A 119 -4.18 13.37 8.35
CA TRP A 119 -4.66 12.00 8.12
C TRP A 119 -3.98 10.96 9.03
N GLN A 120 -2.91 11.35 9.71
CA GLN A 120 -2.01 10.46 10.43
C GLN A 120 -2.73 9.45 11.35
N ARG A 121 -3.69 9.90 12.16
CA ARG A 121 -4.43 9.02 13.08
C ARG A 121 -5.31 8.03 12.33
N GLY A 122 -6.06 8.48 11.33
CA GLY A 122 -6.93 7.61 10.52
C GLY A 122 -6.16 6.59 9.68
N LYS A 123 -4.92 6.89 9.34
CA LYS A 123 -4.03 6.06 8.51
C LYS A 123 -3.09 5.16 9.33
N SER A 124 -2.92 5.38 10.63
CA SER A 124 -1.90 4.72 11.44
C SER A 124 -2.45 4.00 12.66
N CYS A 125 -3.74 3.60 12.67
CA CYS A 125 -4.20 2.65 13.68
C CYS A 125 -3.36 1.37 13.61
N ASP A 126 -3.19 0.68 14.71
CA ASP A 126 -2.45 -0.58 14.72
C ASP A 126 -3.01 -1.52 13.66
N THR A 127 -2.13 -2.27 12.99
CA THR A 127 -2.44 -3.20 11.88
C THR A 127 -2.90 -2.59 10.55
N PHE A 128 -2.94 -1.26 10.41
CA PHE A 128 -3.48 -0.58 9.22
C PHE A 128 -2.49 -0.45 8.05
N ALA A 129 -1.37 -1.15 8.09
CA ALA A 129 -0.38 -1.18 7.00
C ALA A 129 0.01 -2.62 6.63
N PRO A 130 -0.94 -3.45 6.18
CA PRO A 130 -0.64 -4.77 5.66
C PRO A 130 0.30 -4.69 4.45
N MET A 131 1.35 -5.53 4.45
CA MET A 131 2.37 -5.57 3.38
C MET A 131 2.52 -7.00 2.85
N GLY A 132 2.73 -7.15 1.54
CA GLY A 132 2.86 -8.46 0.87
C GLY A 132 4.03 -9.28 1.40
N GLN A 133 4.05 -10.57 1.04
CA GLN A 133 4.99 -11.55 1.60
C GLN A 133 6.44 -11.43 1.08
N SER A 134 6.66 -10.68 0.00
CA SER A 134 7.97 -10.60 -0.68
C SER A 134 8.18 -9.27 -1.37
N ILE A 135 9.44 -8.96 -1.64
CA ILE A 135 9.85 -7.88 -2.53
C ILE A 135 10.27 -8.52 -3.84
N VAL A 136 9.62 -8.13 -4.94
CA VAL A 136 10.01 -8.50 -6.29
C VAL A 136 10.93 -7.42 -6.84
N THR A 137 12.15 -7.79 -7.19
CA THR A 137 13.21 -6.86 -7.58
C THR A 137 13.00 -6.25 -8.97
N THR A 138 13.66 -5.12 -9.22
CA THR A 138 13.49 -4.35 -10.48
C THR A 138 13.98 -5.08 -11.73
N ASP A 139 14.84 -6.09 -11.60
CA ASP A 139 15.24 -6.95 -12.71
C ASP A 139 14.12 -7.90 -13.17
N VAL A 140 13.21 -8.27 -12.27
CA VAL A 140 12.00 -9.06 -12.58
C VAL A 140 10.88 -8.17 -13.12
N ILE A 141 10.70 -6.99 -12.52
CA ILE A 141 9.72 -5.99 -12.95
C ILE A 141 10.45 -4.69 -13.30
N PRO A 142 10.93 -4.55 -14.54
CA PRO A 142 11.67 -3.35 -14.95
C PRO A 142 10.75 -2.13 -15.16
N ASP A 143 9.47 -2.33 -15.46
CA ASP A 143 8.46 -1.27 -15.59
C ASP A 143 7.23 -1.57 -14.73
N PRO A 144 7.06 -0.90 -13.58
CA PRO A 144 5.94 -1.12 -12.69
C PRO A 144 4.64 -0.39 -13.10
N HIS A 145 4.59 0.25 -14.28
CA HIS A 145 3.46 1.10 -14.70
C HIS A 145 2.49 0.40 -15.67
N LYS A 146 2.45 -0.93 -15.68
CA LYS A 146 1.56 -1.72 -16.57
C LYS A 146 1.04 -2.98 -15.88
N LEU A 147 0.95 -2.93 -14.56
CA LEU A 147 0.57 -4.08 -13.75
C LEU A 147 -0.91 -4.00 -13.41
N SER A 148 -1.63 -5.11 -13.58
CA SER A 148 -3.00 -5.22 -13.05
C SER A 148 -2.93 -5.19 -11.52
N ILE A 149 -3.83 -4.42 -10.91
CA ILE A 149 -3.99 -4.32 -9.46
C ILE A 149 -5.45 -4.54 -9.10
N ARG A 150 -5.72 -5.48 -8.19
CA ARG A 150 -7.07 -5.85 -7.78
C ARG A 150 -7.15 -6.06 -6.29
N LEU A 151 -8.29 -5.66 -5.71
CA LEU A 151 -8.69 -6.03 -4.35
C LEU A 151 -10.04 -6.71 -4.40
N THR A 152 -10.15 -7.83 -3.67
CA THR A 152 -11.43 -8.47 -3.37
C THR A 152 -11.71 -8.38 -1.87
N LEU A 153 -12.99 -8.22 -1.54
CA LEU A 153 -13.53 -8.31 -0.19
C LEU A 153 -14.54 -9.45 -0.17
N ASN A 154 -14.29 -10.50 0.60
CA ASN A 154 -15.14 -11.70 0.65
C ASN A 154 -15.38 -12.31 -0.75
N ASN A 155 -14.35 -12.38 -1.58
CA ASN A 155 -14.36 -12.81 -2.98
C ASN A 155 -15.11 -11.88 -3.97
N GLU A 156 -15.66 -10.75 -3.53
CA GLU A 156 -16.23 -9.75 -4.42
C GLU A 156 -15.17 -8.75 -4.86
N ILE A 157 -15.10 -8.45 -6.16
CA ILE A 157 -14.14 -7.47 -6.69
C ILE A 157 -14.57 -6.08 -6.27
N MET A 158 -13.70 -5.43 -5.49
CA MET A 158 -13.92 -4.08 -5.00
C MET A 158 -13.09 -3.05 -5.77
N GLN A 159 -11.82 -3.35 -6.05
CA GLN A 159 -10.95 -2.53 -6.89
C GLN A 159 -10.40 -3.40 -8.02
N ASP A 160 -10.41 -2.90 -9.25
CA ASP A 160 -9.86 -3.56 -10.44
C ASP A 160 -9.36 -2.49 -11.40
N SER A 161 -8.05 -2.34 -11.50
CA SER A 161 -7.41 -1.26 -12.25
C SER A 161 -6.02 -1.68 -12.74
N ASN A 162 -5.26 -0.72 -13.23
CA ASN A 162 -3.89 -0.91 -13.69
C ASN A 162 -2.99 0.23 -13.20
N THR A 163 -1.73 -0.06 -12.92
CA THR A 163 -0.76 0.94 -12.49
C THR A 163 -0.44 1.99 -13.56
N ASP A 164 -0.91 1.83 -14.81
CA ASP A 164 -0.86 2.87 -15.84
C ASP A 164 -1.78 4.07 -15.53
N GLN A 165 -2.72 3.90 -14.58
CA GLN A 165 -3.57 4.98 -14.08
C GLN A 165 -2.85 5.90 -13.10
N LEU A 166 -1.62 5.58 -12.67
CA LEU A 166 -0.84 6.46 -11.80
C LEU A 166 -0.69 7.86 -12.43
N ILE A 167 -1.02 8.89 -11.64
CA ILE A 167 -0.85 10.29 -12.02
C ILE A 167 0.65 10.65 -11.99
N PHE A 168 1.30 10.28 -10.89
CA PHE A 168 2.74 10.41 -10.71
C PHE A 168 3.36 9.01 -10.62
N GLY A 169 4.09 8.62 -11.65
CA GLY A 169 4.81 7.34 -11.68
C GLY A 169 5.99 7.31 -10.72
N VAL A 170 6.52 6.12 -10.47
CA VAL A 170 7.61 5.85 -9.52
C VAL A 170 8.81 6.80 -9.69
N PRO A 171 9.33 7.06 -10.91
CA PRO A 171 10.44 7.99 -11.10
C PRO A 171 10.15 9.40 -10.60
N ARG A 172 8.95 9.91 -10.88
CA ARG A 172 8.52 11.24 -10.45
C ARG A 172 8.34 11.32 -8.93
N LEU A 173 7.82 10.28 -8.32
CA LEU A 173 7.67 10.20 -6.85
C LEU A 173 9.04 10.23 -6.16
N LEU A 174 10.01 9.43 -6.63
CA LEU A 174 11.36 9.44 -6.06
C LEU A 174 12.05 10.80 -6.20
N GLU A 175 11.96 11.42 -7.39
CA GLU A 175 12.50 12.75 -7.62
C GLU A 175 11.92 13.75 -6.62
N PHE A 176 10.58 13.82 -6.55
CA PHE A 176 9.87 14.78 -5.71
C PHE A 176 10.15 14.59 -4.22
N ILE A 177 10.11 13.36 -3.75
CA ILE A 177 10.34 13.06 -2.33
C ILE A 177 11.81 13.32 -1.96
N SER A 178 12.75 12.83 -2.78
CA SER A 178 14.18 12.95 -2.48
C SER A 178 14.72 14.36 -2.57
N GLU A 179 14.00 15.29 -3.17
CA GLU A 179 14.35 16.71 -3.21
C GLU A 179 14.41 17.31 -1.80
N SER A 180 13.50 16.94 -0.92
CA SER A 180 13.40 17.45 0.46
C SER A 180 13.73 16.39 1.53
N ILE A 181 13.38 15.13 1.30
CA ILE A 181 13.49 14.03 2.27
C ILE A 181 14.54 13.03 1.78
N THR A 182 15.57 12.76 2.58
CA THR A 182 16.50 11.67 2.28
C THR A 182 15.80 10.34 2.48
N LEU A 183 15.82 9.49 1.45
CA LEU A 183 15.34 8.11 1.52
C LEU A 183 16.51 7.19 1.85
N GLU A 184 16.30 6.24 2.76
CA GLU A 184 17.30 5.26 3.19
C GLU A 184 16.87 3.84 2.74
N PRO A 185 17.82 2.89 2.61
CA PRO A 185 17.47 1.51 2.33
C PRO A 185 16.44 0.96 3.32
N GLY A 186 15.39 0.32 2.80
CA GLY A 186 14.28 -0.18 3.60
C GLY A 186 13.17 0.84 3.87
N ASP A 187 13.29 2.11 3.43
CA ASP A 187 12.12 2.99 3.37
C ASP A 187 11.12 2.49 2.32
N VAL A 188 9.84 2.71 2.57
CA VAL A 188 8.74 2.24 1.72
C VAL A 188 7.91 3.42 1.24
N ILE A 189 7.56 3.41 -0.05
CA ILE A 189 6.64 4.38 -0.66
C ILE A 189 5.42 3.62 -1.17
N ALA A 190 4.27 3.81 -0.55
CA ALA A 190 2.96 3.36 -1.01
C ALA A 190 2.45 4.37 -2.05
N THR A 191 2.19 3.89 -3.28
CA THR A 191 2.09 4.77 -4.46
C THR A 191 0.71 5.34 -4.72
N GLY A 192 -0.27 5.06 -3.86
CA GLY A 192 -1.66 5.45 -4.03
C GLY A 192 -2.54 4.30 -4.51
N THR A 193 -3.84 4.45 -4.33
CA THR A 193 -4.87 3.44 -4.61
C THR A 193 -5.72 3.83 -5.81
N PRO A 194 -6.20 2.86 -6.62
CA PRO A 194 -7.16 3.09 -7.69
C PRO A 194 -8.59 3.32 -7.16
N GLY A 195 -9.52 3.61 -8.07
CA GLY A 195 -10.96 3.67 -7.78
C GLY A 195 -11.51 2.35 -7.23
N GLY A 196 -12.71 2.41 -6.62
CA GLY A 196 -13.40 1.27 -6.01
C GLY A 196 -13.23 1.19 -4.50
N VAL A 197 -12.66 2.23 -3.86
CA VAL A 197 -12.57 2.32 -2.40
C VAL A 197 -13.96 2.31 -1.75
N GLY A 198 -14.05 1.73 -0.55
CA GLY A 198 -15.35 1.47 0.08
C GLY A 198 -16.16 2.71 0.38
N PHE A 199 -15.53 3.80 0.82
CA PHE A 199 -16.26 5.03 1.17
C PHE A 199 -16.89 5.74 -0.05
N ALA A 200 -16.35 5.55 -1.26
CA ALA A 200 -16.84 6.17 -2.49
C ALA A 200 -17.97 5.35 -3.16
N ARG A 201 -18.25 4.15 -2.67
CA ARG A 201 -19.32 3.29 -3.21
C ARG A 201 -20.72 3.81 -2.86
N ASN A 202 -21.71 3.39 -3.60
CA ASN A 202 -23.11 3.73 -3.34
C ASN A 202 -23.98 2.44 -3.27
N PRO A 203 -24.39 1.99 -2.05
CA PRO A 203 -24.07 2.56 -0.74
C PRO A 203 -22.59 2.34 -0.36
N PRO A 204 -22.02 3.16 0.56
CA PRO A 204 -20.66 2.96 1.07
C PRO A 204 -20.49 1.59 1.73
N VAL A 205 -19.32 0.98 1.53
CA VAL A 205 -18.94 -0.31 2.09
C VAL A 205 -17.76 -0.11 3.04
N PHE A 206 -17.90 -0.52 4.30
CA PHE A 206 -16.84 -0.48 5.30
C PHE A 206 -16.57 -1.88 5.86
N LEU A 207 -15.33 -2.12 6.25
CA LEU A 207 -14.88 -3.38 6.81
C LEU A 207 -15.60 -3.74 8.11
N LYS A 208 -15.88 -5.04 8.28
CA LYS A 208 -16.55 -5.61 9.46
C LYS A 208 -15.75 -6.80 9.98
N PRO A 209 -15.85 -7.13 11.27
CA PRO A 209 -15.29 -8.38 11.80
C PRO A 209 -15.80 -9.59 10.99
N GLY A 210 -14.88 -10.47 10.60
CA GLY A 210 -15.14 -11.64 9.78
C GLY A 210 -14.94 -11.43 8.27
N ASP A 211 -14.69 -10.19 7.82
CA ASP A 211 -14.33 -9.93 6.42
C ASP A 211 -12.92 -10.47 6.11
N GLU A 212 -12.71 -10.81 4.84
CA GLU A 212 -11.41 -11.18 4.27
C GLU A 212 -11.07 -10.29 3.09
N MET A 213 -9.90 -9.68 3.13
CA MET A 213 -9.36 -8.87 2.04
C MET A 213 -8.26 -9.65 1.32
N GLU A 214 -8.29 -9.63 -0.01
CA GLU A 214 -7.19 -10.12 -0.83
C GLU A 214 -6.81 -9.08 -1.87
N ILE A 215 -5.52 -8.74 -1.92
CA ILE A 215 -4.94 -7.88 -2.95
C ILE A 215 -4.05 -8.74 -3.84
N THR A 216 -4.16 -8.57 -5.15
CA THR A 216 -3.27 -9.17 -6.14
C THR A 216 -2.71 -8.11 -7.06
N ILE A 217 -1.39 -8.16 -7.30
CA ILE A 217 -0.69 -7.30 -8.26
C ILE A 217 0.10 -8.19 -9.20
N GLU A 218 -0.12 -8.01 -10.49
CA GLU A 218 0.52 -8.79 -11.54
C GLU A 218 2.05 -8.79 -11.40
N GLY A 219 2.65 -9.98 -11.39
CA GLY A 219 4.09 -10.15 -11.25
C GLY A 219 4.68 -9.86 -9.86
N VAL A 220 3.98 -9.11 -9.00
CA VAL A 220 4.41 -8.78 -7.63
C VAL A 220 3.94 -9.81 -6.61
N GLY A 221 2.74 -10.35 -6.82
CA GLY A 221 2.13 -11.31 -5.91
C GLY A 221 0.94 -10.74 -5.16
N GLY A 222 0.58 -11.40 -4.06
CA GLY A 222 -0.63 -11.10 -3.32
C GLY A 222 -0.41 -10.82 -1.83
N LEU A 223 -1.47 -10.34 -1.22
CA LEU A 223 -1.58 -10.03 0.20
C LEU A 223 -3.01 -10.37 0.62
N ASN A 224 -3.17 -11.20 1.64
CA ASN A 224 -4.48 -11.49 2.24
C ASN A 224 -4.46 -11.24 3.73
N ASN A 225 -5.51 -10.64 4.26
CA ASN A 225 -5.65 -10.38 5.69
C ASN A 225 -7.10 -10.51 6.12
N PRO A 226 -7.38 -11.30 7.17
CA PRO A 226 -8.69 -11.32 7.81
C PRO A 226 -8.90 -10.03 8.62
N VAL A 227 -10.17 -9.70 8.85
CA VAL A 227 -10.58 -8.54 9.65
C VAL A 227 -11.20 -9.01 10.96
N ILE A 228 -10.75 -8.46 12.08
CA ILE A 228 -11.33 -8.76 13.40
C ILE A 228 -11.71 -7.47 14.13
N GLY A 229 -12.62 -7.58 15.09
CA GLY A 229 -12.91 -6.49 16.03
C GLY A 229 -11.89 -6.44 17.16
N GLN A 230 -11.73 -5.29 17.75
CA GLN A 230 -10.98 -5.07 18.97
C GLN A 230 -11.70 -5.65 20.19
#